data_6df18edd7fc8ba412d052fd79476765b
#
_entry.id   6df18edd7fc8ba412d052fd79476765b
#
_cell.length_a   1.000
_cell.length_b   1.000
_cell.length_c   1.000
_cell.angle_alpha   90.00
_cell.angle_beta   90.00
_cell.angle_gamma   90.00
#
_symmetry.space_group_name_H-M   'P 1'
#
loop_
_entity.id
_entity.type
_entity.pdbx_description
1 polymer ?
#
loop_
_entity_poly.entity_id
_entity_poly.type
_entity_poly.pdbx_seq_one_letter_code
_entity_poly.pdbx_strand_id
1 'polypeptide(L)'
;MHVDHKENARTPITMTRIHNNNCLQSPSPSKALLRQSKGREIITDRMEGLISQEKSATYVINDYLRNFEANVSEPVDASCRTKMIEWLYICVTALKLRRRVVPIAFSYVDRLLSSKDDSDISKDILEDRNKYQLVIITCLYIAVKLNEPEVLSPSILSQLSQGRYTEQDIEEEELRVLGALDWRLTGPTALEYVLHFLALDIMPDTCSRSHVETAAALTTVKAISRTQAELSLSDQSLVSVPYSVLALASIRNAMEDVAYFAPQEWSESLEKLSTIIDIDPFAHEVDEAMVSLRRLERDSALGTALSLLSSNLACHSPTRHKVSRAALSPNSVSRIVSVESCR
;
A
#
# COMPACT_ATOMS: atom_id res chain seq x y z
N MET A 1 -82.19 7.83 37.89
CA MET A 1 -80.87 8.41 37.71
C MET A 1 -80.24 7.83 36.47
N HIS A 2 -80.27 8.60 35.38
CA HIS A 2 -79.76 8.24 34.06
C HIS A 2 -78.30 8.54 34.05
N VAL A 3 -77.50 7.61 33.54
CA VAL A 3 -76.08 7.80 33.17
C VAL A 3 -76.00 7.55 31.69
N ASP A 4 -75.65 8.62 30.92
CA ASP A 4 -75.46 8.62 29.47
C ASP A 4 -74.13 8.02 29.11
N HIS A 5 -74.15 7.00 28.26
CA HIS A 5 -72.97 6.52 27.55
C HIS A 5 -72.79 7.33 26.26
N LYS A 6 -71.68 8.11 26.17
CA LYS A 6 -71.24 8.71 24.92
C LYS A 6 -70.24 7.75 24.24
N GLU A 7 -70.69 7.22 23.11
CA GLU A 7 -69.80 6.52 22.11
C GLU A 7 -68.83 7.49 21.48
N ASN A 8 -67.54 7.16 21.55
CA ASN A 8 -66.48 7.85 20.84
C ASN A 8 -66.29 7.18 19.47
N ALA A 9 -66.71 7.85 18.41
CA ALA A 9 -66.49 7.47 17.03
C ALA A 9 -64.99 7.67 16.69
N ARG A 10 -64.31 6.58 16.31
CA ARG A 10 -62.96 6.60 15.75
C ARG A 10 -63.01 6.94 14.26
N THR A 11 -62.46 8.08 13.90
CA THR A 11 -62.17 8.45 12.49
C THR A 11 -61.02 7.61 11.92
N PRO A 12 -61.09 7.13 10.68
CA PRO A 12 -60.02 6.37 10.05
C PRO A 12 -58.87 7.31 9.59
N ILE A 13 -57.67 7.01 10.05
CA ILE A 13 -56.44 7.69 9.60
C ILE A 13 -56.14 7.22 8.19
N THR A 14 -56.28 8.10 7.22
CA THR A 14 -55.87 7.88 5.84
C THR A 14 -54.36 7.94 5.76
N MET A 15 -53.69 6.78 5.57
CA MET A 15 -52.25 6.73 5.26
C MET A 15 -51.98 7.31 3.88
N THR A 16 -51.51 8.53 3.82
CA THR A 16 -50.94 9.12 2.61
C THR A 16 -49.62 8.44 2.32
N ARG A 17 -49.58 7.63 1.28
CA ARG A 17 -48.40 6.94 0.74
C ARG A 17 -47.48 7.99 0.12
N ILE A 18 -46.47 8.43 0.87
CA ILE A 18 -45.41 9.29 0.35
C ILE A 18 -44.57 8.44 -0.63
N HIS A 19 -44.82 8.61 -1.91
CA HIS A 19 -43.92 8.11 -2.96
C HIS A 19 -42.65 8.95 -2.93
N ASN A 20 -41.63 8.46 -2.23
CA ASN A 20 -40.29 8.97 -2.35
C ASN A 20 -39.68 8.45 -3.67
N ASN A 21 -40.02 9.12 -4.77
CA ASN A 21 -39.31 8.96 -6.04
C ASN A 21 -37.97 9.69 -5.97
N ASN A 22 -37.05 9.19 -5.16
CA ASN A 22 -35.64 9.48 -5.36
C ASN A 22 -35.11 8.63 -6.53
N CYS A 23 -35.51 8.97 -7.75
CA CYS A 23 -34.72 8.67 -8.94
C CYS A 23 -33.36 9.36 -8.73
N LEU A 24 -32.33 8.56 -8.49
CA LEU A 24 -30.93 8.98 -8.62
C LEU A 24 -30.74 9.48 -10.06
N GLN A 25 -31.00 10.76 -10.28
CA GLN A 25 -30.70 11.41 -11.54
C GLN A 25 -29.19 11.34 -11.72
N SER A 26 -28.74 10.67 -12.75
CA SER A 26 -27.36 10.71 -13.21
C SER A 26 -26.93 12.19 -13.32
N PRO A 27 -25.76 12.58 -12.81
CA PRO A 27 -25.32 13.96 -12.84
C PRO A 27 -25.25 14.44 -14.30
N SER A 28 -25.70 15.68 -14.56
CA SER A 28 -25.61 16.26 -15.91
C SER A 28 -24.17 16.21 -16.41
N PRO A 29 -23.92 16.03 -17.74
CA PRO A 29 -22.58 15.93 -18.30
C PRO A 29 -21.63 17.03 -17.83
N SER A 30 -22.12 18.26 -17.70
CA SER A 30 -21.33 19.42 -17.22
C SER A 30 -20.92 19.26 -15.75
N LYS A 31 -21.75 18.68 -14.88
CA LYS A 31 -21.41 18.39 -13.48
C LYS A 31 -20.42 17.23 -13.35
N ALA A 32 -20.50 16.25 -14.23
CA ALA A 32 -19.54 15.14 -14.29
C ALA A 32 -18.15 15.63 -14.70
N LEU A 33 -18.06 16.43 -15.76
CA LEU A 33 -16.80 17.06 -16.21
C LEU A 33 -16.18 17.96 -15.14
N LEU A 34 -16.99 18.75 -14.44
CA LEU A 34 -16.50 19.63 -13.36
C LEU A 34 -15.98 18.81 -12.16
N ARG A 35 -16.61 17.70 -11.83
CA ARG A 35 -16.12 16.78 -10.78
C ARG A 35 -14.81 16.10 -11.17
N GLN A 36 -14.67 15.70 -12.43
CA GLN A 36 -13.46 15.09 -12.96
C GLN A 36 -12.29 16.08 -12.98
N SER A 37 -12.51 17.35 -13.41
CA SER A 37 -11.47 18.38 -13.39
C SER A 37 -10.99 18.70 -11.96
N LYS A 38 -11.92 18.85 -11.01
CA LYS A 38 -11.57 19.06 -9.58
C LYS A 38 -10.85 17.84 -8.99
N GLY A 39 -11.24 16.63 -9.38
CA GLY A 39 -10.55 15.41 -8.95
C GLY A 39 -9.10 15.37 -9.41
N ARG A 40 -8.84 15.74 -10.66
CA ARG A 40 -7.47 15.85 -11.20
C ARG A 40 -6.64 16.91 -10.47
N GLU A 41 -7.19 18.09 -10.25
CA GLU A 41 -6.53 19.17 -9.51
C GLU A 41 -6.09 18.70 -8.12
N ILE A 42 -6.97 18.09 -7.34
CA ILE A 42 -6.64 17.55 -6.00
C ILE A 42 -5.53 16.49 -6.07
N ILE A 43 -5.55 15.63 -7.08
CA ILE A 43 -4.51 14.59 -7.24
C ILE A 43 -3.19 15.24 -7.63
N THR A 44 -3.19 16.24 -8.52
CA THR A 44 -1.99 16.97 -8.91
C THR A 44 -1.35 17.69 -7.72
N ASP A 45 -2.14 18.44 -6.94
CA ASP A 45 -1.67 19.11 -5.71
C ASP A 45 -1.06 18.09 -4.71
N ARG A 46 -1.72 16.95 -4.56
CA ARG A 46 -1.19 15.87 -3.72
C ARG A 46 0.13 15.32 -4.23
N MET A 47 0.26 15.13 -5.54
CA MET A 47 1.48 14.66 -6.19
C MET A 47 2.64 15.63 -6.01
N GLU A 48 2.41 16.93 -6.21
CA GLU A 48 3.41 17.98 -5.98
C GLU A 48 3.90 17.96 -4.53
N GLY A 49 2.98 17.79 -3.59
CA GLY A 49 3.31 17.63 -2.16
C GLY A 49 4.20 16.42 -1.88
N LEU A 50 3.87 15.24 -2.46
CA LEU A 50 4.66 14.02 -2.31
C LEU A 50 6.06 14.15 -2.92
N ILE A 51 6.18 14.74 -4.11
CA ILE A 51 7.45 14.98 -4.79
C ILE A 51 8.32 15.95 -3.98
N SER A 52 7.72 17.01 -3.44
CA SER A 52 8.42 17.95 -2.56
C SER A 52 8.93 17.28 -1.29
N GLN A 53 8.13 16.37 -0.71
CA GLN A 53 8.55 15.58 0.45
C GLN A 53 9.71 14.64 0.09
N GLU A 54 9.62 13.91 -1.02
CA GLU A 54 10.64 12.97 -1.46
C GLU A 54 12.00 13.65 -1.70
N LYS A 55 11.99 14.86 -2.24
CA LYS A 55 13.21 15.68 -2.46
C LYS A 55 13.77 16.28 -1.15
N SER A 56 13.01 16.26 -0.07
CA SER A 56 13.45 16.79 1.24
C SER A 56 14.46 15.86 1.92
N ALA A 57 15.50 16.43 2.51
CA ALA A 57 16.56 15.68 3.21
C ALA A 57 16.03 14.70 4.28
N THR A 58 14.90 15.02 4.91
CA THR A 58 14.25 14.17 5.93
C THR A 58 13.66 12.88 5.37
N TYR A 59 13.37 12.84 4.06
CA TYR A 59 12.75 11.68 3.39
C TYR A 59 13.70 10.95 2.45
N VAL A 60 14.93 11.44 2.29
CA VAL A 60 15.97 10.74 1.49
C VAL A 60 16.37 9.46 2.20
N ILE A 61 16.27 8.36 1.49
CA ILE A 61 16.64 7.03 1.96
C ILE A 61 17.97 6.64 1.31
N ASN A 62 18.91 6.18 2.13
CA ASN A 62 20.21 5.70 1.69
C ASN A 62 20.23 4.16 1.72
N ASP A 63 21.13 3.55 0.95
CA ASP A 63 21.40 2.12 1.11
C ASP A 63 22.25 1.91 2.38
N TYR A 64 21.56 1.80 3.51
CA TYR A 64 22.13 1.70 4.84
C TYR A 64 22.84 0.36 5.10
N LEU A 65 22.61 -0.68 4.29
CA LEU A 65 23.30 -1.97 4.41
C LEU A 65 24.58 -2.04 3.58
N ARG A 66 24.70 -1.28 2.49
CA ARG A 66 25.80 -1.39 1.54
C ARG A 66 27.18 -1.13 2.16
N ASN A 67 27.26 -0.15 3.04
CA ASN A 67 28.52 0.28 3.66
C ASN A 67 28.51 0.04 5.17
N PHE A 68 27.62 -0.83 5.66
CA PHE A 68 27.53 -1.12 7.08
C PHE A 68 28.60 -2.12 7.49
N GLU A 69 29.54 -1.66 8.31
CA GLU A 69 30.56 -2.49 8.93
C GLU A 69 30.11 -2.90 10.34
N ALA A 70 29.67 -4.16 10.46
CA ALA A 70 29.22 -4.70 11.73
C ALA A 70 30.40 -5.16 12.61
N ASN A 71 30.25 -4.94 13.92
CA ASN A 71 31.19 -5.46 14.91
C ASN A 71 30.72 -6.82 15.50
N VAL A 72 29.67 -7.41 14.92
CA VAL A 72 29.04 -8.65 15.40
C VAL A 72 29.10 -9.74 14.31
N SER A 73 29.02 -11.00 14.74
CA SER A 73 29.13 -12.15 13.82
C SER A 73 27.92 -12.33 12.90
N GLU A 74 26.73 -11.89 13.33
CA GLU A 74 25.48 -12.09 12.60
C GLU A 74 24.63 -10.79 12.54
N PRO A 75 25.09 -9.79 11.77
CA PRO A 75 24.33 -8.54 11.62
C PRO A 75 23.07 -8.74 10.78
N VAL A 76 22.27 -7.67 10.71
CA VAL A 76 21.16 -7.58 9.77
C VAL A 76 21.69 -7.49 8.35
N ASP A 77 21.12 -8.28 7.45
CA ASP A 77 21.45 -8.34 6.03
C ASP A 77 20.22 -8.20 5.13
N ALA A 78 20.41 -8.17 3.83
CA ALA A 78 19.33 -8.09 2.86
C ALA A 78 18.33 -9.26 2.97
N SER A 79 18.78 -10.46 3.38
CA SER A 79 17.90 -11.61 3.61
C SER A 79 16.98 -11.38 4.81
N CYS A 80 17.47 -10.75 5.87
CA CYS A 80 16.64 -10.36 7.03
C CYS A 80 15.53 -9.40 6.59
N ARG A 81 15.85 -8.41 5.74
CA ARG A 81 14.87 -7.49 5.17
C ARG A 81 13.79 -8.22 4.38
N THR A 82 14.17 -9.04 3.41
CA THR A 82 13.24 -9.79 2.57
C THR A 82 12.29 -10.66 3.40
N LYS A 83 12.83 -11.42 4.36
CA LYS A 83 12.03 -12.26 5.26
C LYS A 83 11.03 -11.46 6.09
N MET A 84 11.42 -10.30 6.59
CA MET A 84 10.53 -9.43 7.36
C MET A 84 9.40 -8.85 6.50
N ILE A 85 9.68 -8.47 5.27
CA ILE A 85 8.66 -7.98 4.33
C ILE A 85 7.64 -9.08 4.01
N GLU A 86 8.11 -10.28 3.67
CA GLU A 86 7.26 -11.44 3.43
C GLU A 86 6.39 -11.75 4.65
N TRP A 87 6.99 -11.76 5.83
CA TRP A 87 6.27 -11.98 7.08
C TRP A 87 5.20 -10.92 7.35
N LEU A 88 5.49 -9.63 7.11
CA LEU A 88 4.48 -8.56 7.25
C LEU A 88 3.31 -8.75 6.28
N TYR A 89 3.57 -9.14 5.03
CA TYR A 89 2.47 -9.42 4.08
C TYR A 89 1.61 -10.61 4.52
N ILE A 90 2.19 -11.63 5.13
CA ILE A 90 1.44 -12.73 5.74
C ILE A 90 0.58 -12.22 6.90
N CYS A 91 1.15 -11.44 7.80
CA CYS A 91 0.45 -10.86 8.96
C CYS A 91 -0.74 -9.99 8.53
N VAL A 92 -0.53 -9.03 7.63
CA VAL A 92 -1.61 -8.14 7.18
C VAL A 92 -2.72 -8.89 6.45
N THR A 93 -2.38 -9.96 5.74
CA THR A 93 -3.37 -10.82 5.07
C THR A 93 -4.18 -11.61 6.11
N ALA A 94 -3.54 -12.20 7.10
CA ALA A 94 -4.19 -12.94 8.19
C ALA A 94 -5.10 -12.05 9.04
N LEU A 95 -4.67 -10.83 9.31
CA LEU A 95 -5.42 -9.82 10.06
C LEU A 95 -6.46 -9.07 9.21
N LYS A 96 -6.54 -9.36 7.89
CA LYS A 96 -7.43 -8.68 6.93
C LYS A 96 -7.23 -7.16 6.85
N LEU A 97 -6.02 -6.70 7.07
CA LEU A 97 -5.61 -5.31 6.91
C LEU A 97 -5.33 -5.00 5.43
N ARG A 98 -5.34 -3.71 5.10
CA ARG A 98 -4.96 -3.27 3.75
C ARG A 98 -3.47 -3.45 3.52
N ARG A 99 -3.09 -4.09 2.43
CA ARG A 99 -1.69 -4.37 2.08
C ARG A 99 -0.80 -3.12 2.06
N ARG A 100 -1.38 -1.96 1.77
CA ARG A 100 -0.67 -0.67 1.72
C ARG A 100 0.01 -0.27 3.05
N VAL A 101 -0.38 -0.85 4.19
CA VAL A 101 0.28 -0.55 5.47
C VAL A 101 1.71 -1.09 5.53
N VAL A 102 2.04 -2.13 4.73
CA VAL A 102 3.40 -2.68 4.67
C VAL A 102 4.41 -1.69 4.07
N PRO A 103 4.21 -1.13 2.86
CA PRO A 103 5.12 -0.11 2.34
C PRO A 103 5.18 1.14 3.22
N ILE A 104 4.10 1.54 3.89
CA ILE A 104 4.12 2.63 4.85
C ILE A 104 5.02 2.29 6.05
N ALA A 105 4.88 1.11 6.64
CA ALA A 105 5.71 0.65 7.75
C ALA A 105 7.20 0.63 7.35
N PHE A 106 7.51 0.08 6.16
CA PHE A 106 8.89 0.04 5.67
C PHE A 106 9.45 1.42 5.34
N SER A 107 8.64 2.39 4.93
CA SER A 107 9.11 3.76 4.76
C SER A 107 9.59 4.37 6.08
N TYR A 108 8.98 4.00 7.21
CA TYR A 108 9.46 4.41 8.54
C TYR A 108 10.78 3.73 8.90
N VAL A 109 10.88 2.41 8.68
CA VAL A 109 12.12 1.63 8.92
C VAL A 109 13.27 2.19 8.10
N ASP A 110 13.07 2.39 6.80
CA ASP A 110 14.12 2.84 5.89
C ASP A 110 14.60 4.26 6.21
N ARG A 111 13.68 5.15 6.60
CA ARG A 111 14.03 6.50 7.05
C ARG A 111 14.78 6.48 8.38
N LEU A 112 14.33 5.68 9.33
CA LEU A 112 14.99 5.51 10.63
C LEU A 112 16.43 5.04 10.45
N LEU A 113 16.65 4.02 9.60
CA LEU A 113 17.98 3.46 9.36
C LEU A 113 18.85 4.32 8.46
N SER A 114 18.27 5.27 7.72
CA SER A 114 18.99 6.23 6.86
C SER A 114 19.35 7.53 7.56
N SER A 115 18.85 7.76 8.80
CA SER A 115 19.12 8.98 9.55
C SER A 115 20.60 9.13 9.85
N LYS A 116 21.14 10.31 9.53
CA LYS A 116 22.54 10.66 9.84
C LYS A 116 22.72 11.18 11.25
N ASP A 117 21.68 11.79 11.79
CA ASP A 117 21.68 12.39 13.12
C ASP A 117 21.63 11.31 14.21
N ASP A 118 21.03 10.15 13.90
CA ASP A 118 20.87 9.01 14.78
C ASP A 118 21.70 7.79 14.33
N SER A 119 22.94 8.01 13.88
CA SER A 119 23.82 6.94 13.39
C SER A 119 24.04 5.82 14.41
N ASP A 120 24.06 6.15 15.71
CA ASP A 120 24.23 5.17 16.80
C ASP A 120 22.99 4.29 16.96
N ILE A 121 21.78 4.85 16.77
CA ILE A 121 20.52 4.11 16.81
C ILE A 121 20.46 3.14 15.62
N SER A 122 20.77 3.61 14.42
CA SER A 122 20.79 2.79 13.22
C SER A 122 21.77 1.62 13.36
N LYS A 123 22.96 1.88 13.89
CA LYS A 123 23.98 0.86 14.13
C LYS A 123 23.52 -0.18 15.15
N ASP A 124 22.96 0.26 16.27
CA ASP A 124 22.45 -0.62 17.34
C ASP A 124 21.34 -1.55 16.82
N ILE A 125 20.47 -1.04 15.94
CA ILE A 125 19.41 -1.84 15.29
C ILE A 125 20.01 -2.84 14.29
N LEU A 126 20.98 -2.43 13.49
CA LEU A 126 21.58 -3.29 12.45
C LEU A 126 22.51 -4.36 13.01
N GLU A 127 23.05 -4.18 14.20
CA GLU A 127 23.86 -5.17 14.92
C GLU A 127 23.00 -6.22 15.66
N ASP A 128 21.71 -6.00 15.88
CA ASP A 128 20.80 -6.92 16.61
C ASP A 128 19.53 -7.25 15.81
N ARG A 129 19.45 -8.46 15.29
CA ARG A 129 18.29 -8.96 14.55
C ARG A 129 16.98 -8.91 15.35
N ASN A 130 17.04 -9.03 16.69
CA ASN A 130 15.83 -8.93 17.52
C ASN A 130 15.36 -7.48 17.59
N LYS A 131 16.28 -6.53 17.77
CA LYS A 131 15.94 -5.10 17.73
C LYS A 131 15.37 -4.71 16.36
N TYR A 132 16.00 -5.17 15.27
CA TYR A 132 15.50 -4.94 13.92
C TYR A 132 14.07 -5.48 13.74
N GLN A 133 13.79 -6.68 14.22
CA GLN A 133 12.44 -7.26 14.16
C GLN A 133 11.44 -6.44 15.00
N LEU A 134 11.81 -6.03 16.23
CA LEU A 134 10.96 -5.21 17.09
C LEU A 134 10.60 -3.88 16.43
N VAL A 135 11.60 -3.18 15.86
CA VAL A 135 11.40 -1.93 15.10
C VAL A 135 10.39 -2.13 13.97
N ILE A 136 10.52 -3.20 13.18
CA ILE A 136 9.62 -3.46 12.05
C ILE A 136 8.19 -3.74 12.51
N ILE A 137 8.01 -4.54 13.57
CA ILE A 137 6.71 -4.82 14.16
C ILE A 137 6.06 -3.53 14.67
N THR A 138 6.84 -2.69 15.33
CA THR A 138 6.39 -1.41 15.86
C THR A 138 6.06 -0.41 14.74
N CYS A 139 6.87 -0.36 13.67
CA CYS A 139 6.54 0.45 12.50
C CYS A 139 5.23 0.00 11.81
N LEU A 140 4.97 -1.33 11.76
CA LEU A 140 3.68 -1.82 11.30
C LEU A 140 2.55 -1.36 12.23
N TYR A 141 2.74 -1.42 13.55
CA TYR A 141 1.77 -0.95 14.54
C TYR A 141 1.40 0.51 14.31
N ILE A 142 2.40 1.38 14.17
CA ILE A 142 2.20 2.82 13.88
C ILE A 142 1.46 3.00 12.55
N ALA A 143 1.87 2.29 11.50
CA ALA A 143 1.23 2.38 10.19
C ALA A 143 -0.25 1.97 10.23
N VAL A 144 -0.59 0.91 10.98
CA VAL A 144 -1.98 0.46 11.17
C VAL A 144 -2.78 1.49 11.95
N LYS A 145 -2.26 2.01 13.08
CA LYS A 145 -2.95 3.03 13.90
C LYS A 145 -3.37 4.25 13.07
N LEU A 146 -2.56 4.64 12.09
CA LEU A 146 -2.80 5.84 11.28
C LEU A 146 -3.65 5.59 10.03
N ASN A 147 -3.66 4.37 9.51
CA ASN A 147 -4.20 4.11 8.18
C ASN A 147 -5.37 3.13 8.15
N GLU A 148 -5.65 2.44 9.25
CA GLU A 148 -6.75 1.48 9.35
C GLU A 148 -7.86 1.99 10.28
N PRO A 149 -9.12 1.66 10.00
CA PRO A 149 -10.24 2.04 10.86
C PRO A 149 -10.26 1.27 12.18
N GLU A 150 -9.70 0.05 12.16
CA GLU A 150 -9.62 -0.80 13.35
C GLU A 150 -8.20 -0.73 13.93
N VAL A 151 -8.10 -0.48 15.23
CA VAL A 151 -6.82 -0.39 15.94
C VAL A 151 -6.36 -1.78 16.35
N LEU A 152 -5.13 -2.15 15.99
CA LEU A 152 -4.47 -3.32 16.57
C LEU A 152 -4.11 -3.01 18.03
N SER A 153 -4.27 -4.00 18.93
CA SER A 153 -3.71 -3.90 20.27
C SER A 153 -2.25 -4.38 20.28
N PRO A 154 -1.38 -3.84 21.16
CA PRO A 154 -0.02 -4.37 21.34
C PRO A 154 0.00 -5.87 21.67
N SER A 155 -1.03 -6.36 22.35
CA SER A 155 -1.24 -7.77 22.68
C SER A 155 -1.28 -8.67 21.43
N ILE A 156 -1.91 -8.24 20.34
CA ILE A 156 -1.93 -9.00 19.08
C ILE A 156 -0.52 -9.09 18.50
N LEU A 157 0.25 -8.03 18.55
CA LEU A 157 1.62 -8.01 18.04
C LEU A 157 2.56 -8.88 18.89
N SER A 158 2.38 -8.87 20.22
CA SER A 158 3.07 -9.79 21.12
C SER A 158 2.78 -11.25 20.76
N GLN A 159 1.52 -11.59 20.50
CA GLN A 159 1.13 -12.94 20.03
C GLN A 159 1.73 -13.28 18.67
N LEU A 160 1.75 -12.35 17.70
CA LEU A 160 2.35 -12.55 16.38
C LEU A 160 3.85 -12.79 16.48
N SER A 161 4.53 -12.16 17.42
CA SER A 161 5.94 -12.40 17.71
C SER A 161 6.18 -13.65 18.58
N GLN A 162 5.14 -14.45 18.85
CA GLN A 162 5.18 -15.63 19.71
C GLN A 162 5.62 -15.32 21.14
N GLY A 163 5.28 -14.15 21.66
CA GLY A 163 5.67 -13.68 22.99
C GLY A 163 7.14 -13.26 23.12
N ARG A 164 7.84 -13.10 21.97
CA ARG A 164 9.23 -12.63 21.98
C ARG A 164 9.33 -11.19 22.52
N TYR A 165 8.33 -10.36 22.22
CA TYR A 165 8.22 -8.99 22.70
C TYR A 165 6.95 -8.84 23.53
N THR A 166 7.06 -8.20 24.67
CA THR A 166 5.94 -7.84 25.53
C THR A 166 5.18 -6.65 24.94
N GLU A 167 3.98 -6.40 25.44
CA GLU A 167 3.23 -5.19 25.07
C GLU A 167 4.02 -3.93 25.44
N GLN A 168 4.70 -3.95 26.58
CA GLN A 168 5.53 -2.84 27.06
C GLN A 168 6.72 -2.58 26.12
N ASP A 169 7.42 -3.63 25.66
CA ASP A 169 8.53 -3.48 24.69
C ASP A 169 8.06 -2.77 23.40
N ILE A 170 6.85 -3.11 22.91
CA ILE A 170 6.27 -2.51 21.70
C ILE A 170 5.89 -1.04 21.95
N GLU A 171 5.32 -0.70 23.11
CA GLU A 171 4.94 0.66 23.45
C GLU A 171 6.16 1.56 23.68
N GLU A 172 7.19 1.07 24.34
CA GLU A 172 8.46 1.79 24.53
C GLU A 172 9.15 2.04 23.20
N GLU A 173 9.18 1.02 22.34
CA GLU A 173 9.75 1.13 21.00
C GLU A 173 8.93 2.07 20.09
N GLU A 174 7.61 2.13 20.26
CA GLU A 174 6.76 3.10 19.55
C GLU A 174 7.21 4.53 19.81
N LEU A 175 7.39 4.88 21.08
CA LEU A 175 7.84 6.22 21.47
C LEU A 175 9.23 6.54 20.91
N ARG A 176 10.14 5.56 20.89
CA ARG A 176 11.48 5.71 20.34
C ARG A 176 11.45 5.96 18.82
N VAL A 177 10.68 5.17 18.09
CA VAL A 177 10.50 5.33 16.63
C VAL A 177 9.86 6.67 16.29
N LEU A 178 8.79 7.06 17.02
CA LEU A 178 8.11 8.34 16.81
C LEU A 178 9.05 9.53 17.04
N GLY A 179 9.87 9.47 18.09
CA GLY A 179 10.87 10.50 18.39
C GLY A 179 11.93 10.59 17.27
N ALA A 180 12.51 9.47 16.87
CA ALA A 180 13.56 9.43 15.83
C ALA A 180 13.05 9.86 14.45
N LEU A 181 11.75 9.71 14.17
CA LEU A 181 11.11 10.19 12.94
C LEU A 181 10.60 11.65 13.05
N ASP A 182 10.87 12.36 14.14
CA ASP A 182 10.33 13.71 14.41
C ASP A 182 8.80 13.77 14.23
N TRP A 183 8.08 12.70 14.54
CA TRP A 183 6.63 12.58 14.34
C TRP A 183 6.16 12.77 12.89
N ARG A 184 7.06 12.71 11.92
CA ARG A 184 6.76 12.87 10.49
C ARG A 184 6.36 11.53 9.88
N LEU A 185 5.08 11.17 10.06
CA LEU A 185 4.55 9.86 9.71
C LEU A 185 3.83 9.83 8.34
N THR A 186 3.69 10.98 7.70
CA THR A 186 3.16 11.06 6.33
C THR A 186 4.31 11.18 5.36
N GLY A 187 4.44 10.23 4.44
CA GLY A 187 5.51 10.25 3.45
C GLY A 187 5.14 9.45 2.21
N PRO A 188 5.86 9.67 1.10
CA PRO A 188 5.60 8.94 -0.13
C PRO A 188 5.95 7.46 0.01
N THR A 189 5.28 6.63 -0.79
CA THR A 189 5.64 5.25 -1.08
C THR A 189 5.47 4.98 -2.57
N ALA A 190 6.20 4.02 -3.14
CA ALA A 190 6.05 3.67 -4.55
C ALA A 190 4.61 3.27 -4.89
N LEU A 191 3.95 2.54 -3.98
CA LEU A 191 2.54 2.17 -4.16
C LEU A 191 1.60 3.38 -4.18
N GLU A 192 1.84 4.39 -3.35
CA GLU A 192 1.03 5.61 -3.32
C GLU A 192 1.18 6.39 -4.63
N TYR A 193 2.41 6.54 -5.13
CA TYR A 193 2.65 7.14 -6.45
C TYR A 193 1.96 6.38 -7.57
N VAL A 194 2.05 5.05 -7.62
CA VAL A 194 1.34 4.23 -8.62
C VAL A 194 -0.16 4.51 -8.59
N LEU A 195 -0.77 4.57 -7.40
CA LEU A 195 -2.20 4.82 -7.27
C LEU A 195 -2.59 6.22 -7.77
N HIS A 196 -1.79 7.23 -7.48
CA HIS A 196 -2.05 8.60 -7.94
C HIS A 196 -1.79 8.77 -9.44
N PHE A 197 -0.70 8.22 -9.98
CA PHE A 197 -0.42 8.25 -11.42
C PHE A 197 -1.57 7.63 -12.23
N LEU A 198 -2.04 6.48 -11.80
CA LEU A 198 -3.16 5.80 -12.46
C LEU A 198 -4.52 6.50 -12.26
N ALA A 199 -4.65 7.34 -11.22
CA ALA A 199 -5.86 8.12 -10.96
C ALA A 199 -5.91 9.44 -11.73
N LEU A 200 -4.78 9.93 -12.26
CA LEU A 200 -4.73 11.12 -13.11
C LEU A 200 -5.39 10.94 -14.48
N ASP A 201 -5.84 9.72 -14.79
CA ASP A 201 -6.49 9.38 -16.06
C ASP A 201 -5.66 9.83 -17.28
N ILE A 202 -4.33 9.59 -17.16
CA ILE A 202 -3.34 9.89 -18.20
C ILE A 202 -3.32 8.83 -19.30
N MET A 203 -4.18 7.82 -19.19
CA MET A 203 -4.22 6.70 -20.12
C MET A 203 -4.58 7.14 -21.53
N PRO A 204 -4.12 6.41 -22.55
CA PRO A 204 -4.41 6.73 -23.96
C PRO A 204 -5.91 6.88 -24.21
N ASP A 205 -6.26 7.90 -24.98
CA ASP A 205 -7.65 8.11 -25.40
C ASP A 205 -8.07 7.02 -26.40
N THR A 206 -8.98 6.18 -25.96
CA THR A 206 -9.40 4.98 -26.71
C THR A 206 -10.75 5.14 -27.39
N CYS A 207 -11.07 6.34 -27.87
CA CYS A 207 -12.37 6.66 -28.48
C CYS A 207 -12.84 5.69 -29.58
N SER A 208 -11.92 4.94 -30.18
CA SER A 208 -12.21 3.97 -31.24
C SER A 208 -12.25 2.50 -30.76
N ARG A 209 -11.98 2.21 -29.51
CA ARG A 209 -11.88 0.84 -28.97
C ARG A 209 -13.04 0.49 -28.02
N SER A 210 -13.24 -0.82 -27.83
CA SER A 210 -14.25 -1.32 -26.89
C SER A 210 -13.96 -0.86 -25.45
N HIS A 211 -14.93 -0.23 -24.80
CA HIS A 211 -14.82 0.19 -23.39
C HIS A 211 -14.54 -0.97 -22.45
N VAL A 212 -15.03 -2.17 -22.74
CA VAL A 212 -14.83 -3.37 -21.91
C VAL A 212 -13.38 -3.83 -21.99
N GLU A 213 -12.81 -3.91 -23.18
CA GLU A 213 -11.42 -4.32 -23.40
C GLU A 213 -10.45 -3.30 -22.82
N THR A 214 -10.72 -2.01 -23.00
CA THR A 214 -9.94 -0.92 -22.39
C THR A 214 -9.96 -1.02 -20.86
N ALA A 215 -11.12 -1.22 -20.24
CA ALA A 215 -11.23 -1.37 -18.80
C ALA A 215 -10.48 -2.62 -18.29
N ALA A 216 -10.51 -3.73 -19.04
CA ALA A 216 -9.75 -4.93 -18.70
C ALA A 216 -8.23 -4.68 -18.78
N ALA A 217 -7.75 -4.04 -19.84
CA ALA A 217 -6.35 -3.68 -20.01
C ALA A 217 -5.87 -2.76 -18.88
N LEU A 218 -6.62 -1.72 -18.53
CA LEU A 218 -6.32 -0.82 -17.43
C LEU A 218 -6.29 -1.54 -16.08
N THR A 219 -7.19 -2.48 -15.87
CA THR A 219 -7.20 -3.30 -14.65
C THR A 219 -5.94 -4.13 -14.54
N THR A 220 -5.48 -4.70 -15.66
CA THR A 220 -4.23 -5.48 -15.71
C THR A 220 -3.01 -4.59 -15.46
N VAL A 221 -2.91 -3.43 -16.10
CA VAL A 221 -1.84 -2.44 -15.84
C VAL A 221 -1.80 -2.08 -14.34
N LYS A 222 -2.95 -1.78 -13.74
CA LYS A 222 -3.04 -1.48 -12.30
C LYS A 222 -2.55 -2.64 -11.44
N ALA A 223 -2.91 -3.87 -11.78
CA ALA A 223 -2.51 -5.04 -11.01
C ALA A 223 -0.99 -5.26 -11.07
N ILE A 224 -0.40 -5.25 -12.27
CA ILE A 224 1.04 -5.43 -12.46
C ILE A 224 1.83 -4.31 -11.77
N SER A 225 1.49 -3.04 -12.02
CA SER A 225 2.19 -1.90 -11.43
C SER A 225 2.17 -1.95 -9.90
N ARG A 226 1.03 -2.29 -9.29
CA ARG A 226 0.92 -2.44 -7.83
C ARG A 226 1.78 -3.59 -7.31
N THR A 227 1.76 -4.73 -7.99
CA THR A 227 2.57 -5.89 -7.62
C THR A 227 4.05 -5.54 -7.67
N GLN A 228 4.53 -4.91 -8.72
CA GLN A 228 5.94 -4.50 -8.84
C GLN A 228 6.33 -3.46 -7.78
N ALA A 229 5.46 -2.48 -7.49
CA ALA A 229 5.70 -1.51 -6.42
C ALA A 229 5.74 -2.17 -5.02
N GLU A 230 4.97 -3.23 -4.77
CA GLU A 230 5.05 -4.01 -3.53
C GLU A 230 6.33 -4.86 -3.50
N LEU A 231 6.72 -5.46 -4.61
CA LEU A 231 7.94 -6.27 -4.73
C LEU A 231 9.22 -5.45 -4.59
N SER A 232 9.22 -4.18 -5.00
CA SER A 232 10.40 -3.31 -4.90
C SER A 232 10.95 -3.21 -3.48
N LEU A 233 10.09 -3.38 -2.46
CA LEU A 233 10.51 -3.38 -1.06
C LEU A 233 11.49 -4.51 -0.72
N SER A 234 11.40 -5.65 -1.43
CA SER A 234 12.17 -6.86 -1.12
C SER A 234 13.63 -6.78 -1.60
N ASP A 235 13.95 -5.89 -2.52
CA ASP A 235 15.29 -5.74 -3.04
C ASP A 235 16.04 -4.58 -2.39
N GLN A 236 17.09 -4.90 -1.63
CA GLN A 236 17.93 -3.89 -0.98
C GLN A 236 18.56 -2.91 -1.99
N SER A 237 18.85 -3.33 -3.21
CA SER A 237 19.43 -2.45 -4.24
C SER A 237 18.48 -1.33 -4.69
N LEU A 238 17.17 -1.49 -4.45
CA LEU A 238 16.14 -0.51 -4.78
C LEU A 238 15.81 0.43 -3.62
N VAL A 239 16.35 0.22 -2.44
CA VAL A 239 16.01 1.02 -1.24
C VAL A 239 16.34 2.50 -1.41
N SER A 240 17.44 2.82 -2.07
CA SER A 240 17.87 4.21 -2.33
C SER A 240 17.28 4.82 -3.60
N VAL A 241 16.53 4.05 -4.39
CA VAL A 241 15.86 4.57 -5.59
C VAL A 241 14.62 5.35 -5.18
N PRO A 242 14.41 6.58 -5.70
CA PRO A 242 13.22 7.36 -5.38
C PRO A 242 11.92 6.59 -5.64
N TYR A 243 10.96 6.70 -4.76
CA TYR A 243 9.67 6.02 -4.89
C TYR A 243 8.90 6.43 -6.15
N SER A 244 9.04 7.69 -6.56
CA SER A 244 8.47 8.21 -7.82
C SER A 244 9.06 7.50 -9.05
N VAL A 245 10.37 7.22 -9.05
CA VAL A 245 11.06 6.46 -10.09
C VAL A 245 10.60 5.01 -10.10
N LEU A 246 10.52 4.35 -8.93
CA LEU A 246 10.01 2.98 -8.81
C LEU A 246 8.57 2.84 -9.32
N ALA A 247 7.72 3.80 -8.99
CA ALA A 247 6.34 3.82 -9.45
C ALA A 247 6.26 3.99 -10.98
N LEU A 248 7.04 4.89 -11.55
CA LEU A 248 7.11 5.13 -12.98
C LEU A 248 7.61 3.90 -13.74
N ALA A 249 8.68 3.27 -13.25
CA ALA A 249 9.21 2.03 -13.77
C ALA A 249 8.18 0.88 -13.73
N SER A 250 7.45 0.76 -12.64
CA SER A 250 6.37 -0.24 -12.48
C SER A 250 5.25 -0.03 -13.50
N ILE A 251 4.86 1.22 -13.76
CA ILE A 251 3.83 1.56 -14.73
C ILE A 251 4.32 1.29 -16.14
N ARG A 252 5.54 1.69 -16.49
CA ARG A 252 6.12 1.41 -17.81
C ARG A 252 6.19 -0.09 -18.07
N ASN A 253 6.69 -0.89 -17.13
CA ASN A 253 6.71 -2.34 -17.26
C ASN A 253 5.31 -2.90 -17.53
N ALA A 254 4.31 -2.48 -16.75
CA ALA A 254 2.95 -2.94 -16.89
C ALA A 254 2.33 -2.54 -18.25
N MET A 255 2.68 -1.36 -18.73
CA MET A 255 2.23 -0.86 -20.02
C MET A 255 2.82 -1.65 -21.19
N GLU A 256 4.11 -1.96 -21.12
CA GLU A 256 4.81 -2.76 -22.12
C GLU A 256 4.32 -4.22 -22.14
N ASP A 257 4.00 -4.79 -20.98
CA ASP A 257 3.51 -6.18 -20.84
C ASP A 257 2.06 -6.34 -21.33
N VAL A 258 1.26 -5.28 -21.24
CA VAL A 258 -0.13 -5.26 -21.75
C VAL A 258 -0.14 -4.78 -23.19
N ALA A 259 -0.02 -5.70 -24.14
CA ALA A 259 0.06 -5.45 -25.58
C ALA A 259 -1.26 -4.89 -26.20
N TYR A 260 -2.09 -4.23 -25.42
CA TYR A 260 -3.37 -3.64 -25.85
C TYR A 260 -3.20 -2.27 -26.48
N PHE A 261 -2.23 -1.50 -26.01
CA PHE A 261 -1.96 -0.15 -26.49
C PHE A 261 -0.71 -0.11 -27.36
N ALA A 262 -0.66 0.76 -28.33
CA ALA A 262 0.51 0.95 -29.18
C ALA A 262 1.63 1.72 -28.43
N PRO A 263 2.91 1.48 -28.77
CA PRO A 263 4.01 2.20 -28.13
C PRO A 263 3.90 3.73 -28.14
N GLN A 264 3.35 4.30 -29.21
CA GLN A 264 3.14 5.74 -29.35
C GLN A 264 2.10 6.28 -28.35
N GLU A 265 1.02 5.52 -28.12
CA GLU A 265 -0.03 5.89 -27.18
C GLU A 265 0.51 5.94 -25.72
N TRP A 266 1.44 5.05 -25.41
CA TRP A 266 2.15 5.01 -24.16
C TRP A 266 3.05 6.23 -23.94
N SER A 267 3.88 6.53 -24.94
CA SER A 267 4.82 7.65 -24.87
C SER A 267 4.08 8.95 -24.59
N GLU A 268 2.98 9.21 -25.29
CA GLU A 268 2.16 10.41 -25.05
C GLU A 268 1.60 10.47 -23.61
N SER A 269 1.17 9.32 -23.08
CA SER A 269 0.66 9.24 -21.71
C SER A 269 1.75 9.47 -20.66
N LEU A 270 2.93 8.92 -20.88
CA LEU A 270 4.09 9.09 -20.00
C LEU A 270 4.66 10.51 -20.08
N GLU A 271 4.66 11.14 -21.27
CA GLU A 271 5.06 12.55 -21.42
C GLU A 271 4.12 13.48 -20.65
N LYS A 272 2.80 13.24 -20.67
CA LYS A 272 1.85 13.99 -19.84
C LYS A 272 2.14 13.82 -18.35
N LEU A 273 2.53 12.61 -17.93
CA LEU A 273 2.91 12.36 -16.54
C LEU A 273 4.20 13.07 -16.18
N SER A 274 5.21 13.04 -17.05
CA SER A 274 6.51 13.69 -16.80
C SER A 274 6.40 15.18 -16.52
N THR A 275 5.44 15.87 -17.16
CA THR A 275 5.21 17.30 -16.91
C THR A 275 4.73 17.59 -15.48
N ILE A 276 4.14 16.59 -14.80
CA ILE A 276 3.62 16.74 -13.42
C ILE A 276 4.70 16.38 -12.41
N ILE A 277 5.50 15.33 -12.70
CA ILE A 277 6.44 14.78 -11.72
C ILE A 277 7.87 15.29 -11.89
N ASP A 278 8.15 16.03 -12.96
CA ASP A 278 9.49 16.52 -13.29
C ASP A 278 10.56 15.41 -13.32
N ILE A 279 10.18 14.25 -13.87
CA ILE A 279 11.04 13.09 -14.10
C ILE A 279 10.87 12.66 -15.55
N ASP A 280 11.97 12.46 -16.26
CA ASP A 280 11.93 11.87 -17.61
C ASP A 280 11.57 10.38 -17.51
N PRO A 281 10.43 9.95 -18.10
CA PRO A 281 10.04 8.56 -18.07
C PRO A 281 11.01 7.61 -18.76
N PHE A 282 11.87 8.12 -19.61
CA PHE A 282 12.88 7.37 -20.39
C PHE A 282 14.30 7.58 -19.87
N ALA A 283 14.44 8.16 -18.67
CA ALA A 283 15.74 8.31 -18.02
C ALA A 283 16.35 6.94 -17.70
N HIS A 284 17.68 6.88 -17.72
CA HIS A 284 18.46 5.65 -17.44
C HIS A 284 18.10 5.03 -16.08
N GLU A 285 17.89 5.84 -15.06
CA GLU A 285 17.50 5.38 -13.72
C GLU A 285 16.15 4.64 -13.71
N VAL A 286 15.19 5.07 -14.55
CA VAL A 286 13.89 4.40 -14.71
C VAL A 286 14.08 3.06 -15.43
N ASP A 287 14.94 3.01 -16.48
CA ASP A 287 15.25 1.77 -17.20
C ASP A 287 15.94 0.74 -16.30
N GLU A 288 16.89 1.16 -15.45
CA GLU A 288 17.53 0.27 -14.48
C GLU A 288 16.52 -0.28 -13.45
N ALA A 289 15.65 0.57 -12.95
CA ALA A 289 14.58 0.16 -12.05
C ALA A 289 13.63 -0.83 -12.74
N MET A 290 13.24 -0.62 -14.00
CA MET A 290 12.42 -1.54 -14.78
C MET A 290 13.03 -2.94 -14.89
N VAL A 291 14.32 -3.02 -15.21
CA VAL A 291 15.04 -4.30 -15.32
C VAL A 291 15.06 -5.02 -13.98
N SER A 292 15.32 -4.30 -12.90
CA SER A 292 15.35 -4.86 -11.53
C SER A 292 13.97 -5.38 -11.10
N LEU A 293 12.91 -4.61 -11.36
CA LEU A 293 11.52 -5.02 -11.03
C LEU A 293 11.09 -6.26 -11.81
N ARG A 294 11.40 -6.35 -13.11
CA ARG A 294 11.13 -7.54 -13.92
C ARG A 294 11.91 -8.78 -13.45
N ARG A 295 13.12 -8.59 -12.96
CA ARG A 295 13.89 -9.68 -12.34
C ARG A 295 13.18 -10.17 -11.08
N LEU A 296 12.83 -9.26 -10.17
CA LEU A 296 12.12 -9.59 -8.93
C LEU A 296 10.79 -10.33 -9.18
N GLU A 297 10.03 -9.90 -10.17
CA GLU A 297 8.76 -10.57 -10.50
C GLU A 297 8.98 -12.02 -10.96
N ARG A 298 10.04 -12.29 -11.72
CA ARG A 298 10.37 -13.66 -12.17
C ARG A 298 10.90 -14.55 -11.06
N ASP A 299 11.73 -13.99 -10.17
CA ASP A 299 12.46 -14.75 -9.16
C ASP A 299 11.65 -14.96 -7.87
N SER A 300 10.54 -14.24 -7.71
CA SER A 300 9.82 -14.17 -6.46
C SER A 300 8.64 -15.13 -6.39
N ALA A 301 8.66 -16.04 -5.39
CA ALA A 301 7.48 -16.76 -4.95
C ALA A 301 6.36 -15.78 -4.50
N LEU A 302 6.74 -14.61 -3.97
CA LEU A 302 5.83 -13.52 -3.64
C LEU A 302 5.21 -12.93 -4.91
N GLY A 303 5.96 -12.77 -6.01
CA GLY A 303 5.44 -12.34 -7.32
C GLY A 303 4.37 -13.30 -7.84
N THR A 304 4.63 -14.59 -7.76
CA THR A 304 3.65 -15.62 -8.15
C THR A 304 2.43 -15.61 -7.23
N ALA A 305 2.60 -15.49 -5.92
CA ALA A 305 1.50 -15.43 -4.96
C ALA A 305 0.68 -14.13 -5.11
N LEU A 306 1.33 -12.99 -5.34
CA LEU A 306 0.69 -11.70 -5.57
C LEU A 306 -0.05 -11.67 -6.91
N SER A 307 0.52 -12.25 -7.96
CA SER A 307 -0.13 -12.41 -9.27
C SER A 307 -1.38 -13.28 -9.18
N LEU A 308 -1.33 -14.41 -8.45
CA LEU A 308 -2.49 -15.27 -8.23
C LEU A 308 -3.59 -14.57 -7.41
N LEU A 309 -3.23 -13.75 -6.43
CA LEU A 309 -4.19 -12.95 -5.65
C LEU A 309 -4.82 -11.83 -6.49
N SER A 310 -4.07 -11.22 -7.39
CA SER A 310 -4.57 -10.18 -8.30
C SER A 310 -5.50 -10.75 -9.37
N SER A 311 -5.20 -11.93 -9.91
CA SER A 311 -6.04 -12.62 -10.91
C SER A 311 -7.37 -13.11 -10.33
N ASN A 312 -7.39 -13.53 -9.07
CA ASN A 312 -8.61 -13.93 -8.37
C ASN A 312 -9.54 -12.74 -8.03
N LEU A 313 -9.02 -11.52 -7.94
CA LEU A 313 -9.83 -10.31 -7.78
C LEU A 313 -10.49 -9.84 -9.08
N ALA A 314 -9.93 -10.21 -10.23
CA ALA A 314 -10.47 -9.86 -11.54
C ALA A 314 -11.64 -10.75 -12.00
N CYS A 315 -11.86 -11.92 -11.39
CA CYS A 315 -12.76 -12.96 -11.90
C CYS A 315 -14.02 -13.24 -11.09
N HIS A 316 -14.36 -12.53 -10.02
CA HIS A 316 -15.57 -12.88 -9.25
C HIS A 316 -16.44 -11.70 -8.87
N SER A 317 -17.63 -11.66 -9.50
CA SER A 317 -18.89 -11.21 -8.87
C SER A 317 -19.11 -11.99 -7.54
N PRO A 318 -19.77 -11.39 -6.52
CA PRO A 318 -19.77 -11.96 -5.18
C PRO A 318 -20.72 -13.15 -5.06
N THR A 319 -20.24 -14.34 -5.34
CA THR A 319 -20.85 -15.56 -4.85
C THR A 319 -20.30 -15.85 -3.45
N ARG A 320 -21.21 -15.71 -2.49
CA ARG A 320 -21.02 -15.98 -1.08
C ARG A 320 -20.59 -17.44 -0.84
N HIS A 321 -19.30 -17.73 -0.85
CA HIS A 321 -18.80 -18.99 -0.30
C HIS A 321 -18.49 -18.80 1.19
N LYS A 322 -19.21 -19.56 2.03
CA LYS A 322 -18.92 -19.72 3.45
C LYS A 322 -17.52 -20.33 3.60
N VAL A 323 -16.54 -19.51 3.93
CA VAL A 323 -15.23 -19.99 4.37
C VAL A 323 -15.43 -20.66 5.73
N SER A 324 -15.14 -21.94 5.80
CA SER A 324 -15.22 -22.73 7.01
C SER A 324 -14.33 -22.14 8.11
N ARG A 325 -14.92 -21.93 9.27
CA ARG A 325 -14.31 -21.31 10.48
C ARG A 325 -13.14 -22.13 11.07
N ALA A 326 -12.83 -23.30 10.49
CA ALA A 326 -11.81 -24.22 10.98
C ALA A 326 -10.36 -23.85 10.55
N ALA A 327 -10.16 -22.94 9.56
CA ALA A 327 -8.85 -22.58 9.04
C ALA A 327 -8.16 -21.43 9.80
N LEU A 328 -8.81 -20.84 10.80
CA LEU A 328 -8.34 -19.65 11.54
C LEU A 328 -8.13 -19.94 13.03
N SER A 329 -7.77 -21.15 13.39
CA SER A 329 -7.30 -21.44 14.76
C SER A 329 -5.95 -20.75 14.99
N PRO A 330 -5.69 -20.14 16.16
CA PRO A 330 -4.39 -19.56 16.52
C PRO A 330 -3.23 -20.55 16.33
N ASN A 331 -3.50 -21.86 16.43
CA ASN A 331 -2.52 -22.92 16.19
C ASN A 331 -2.13 -23.12 14.72
N SER A 332 -2.92 -22.66 13.74
CA SER A 332 -2.54 -22.72 12.32
C SER A 332 -1.66 -21.56 11.90
N VAL A 333 -1.82 -20.40 12.55
CA VAL A 333 -0.93 -19.24 12.37
C VAL A 333 0.45 -19.53 12.96
N SER A 334 0.52 -20.24 14.08
CA SER A 334 1.78 -20.66 14.73
C SER A 334 2.64 -21.59 13.86
N ARG A 335 2.03 -22.38 12.96
CA ARG A 335 2.75 -23.24 12.02
C ARG A 335 3.29 -22.52 10.79
N ILE A 336 2.71 -21.38 10.43
CA ILE A 336 3.16 -20.57 9.29
C ILE A 336 4.25 -19.58 9.74
N VAL A 337 4.26 -19.22 11.02
CA VAL A 337 5.18 -18.22 11.61
C VAL A 337 6.38 -18.89 12.32
N SER A 338 6.57 -20.20 12.22
CA SER A 338 7.89 -20.75 12.51
C SER A 338 8.86 -20.27 11.42
N VAL A 339 9.21 -18.99 11.48
CA VAL A 339 10.46 -18.51 10.96
C VAL A 339 11.50 -19.35 11.71
N GLU A 340 12.01 -20.38 11.05
CA GLU A 340 13.25 -20.97 11.50
C GLU A 340 14.17 -19.80 11.79
N SER A 341 14.56 -19.70 13.05
CA SER A 341 15.41 -18.63 13.52
C SER A 341 16.46 -18.36 12.47
N CYS A 342 16.65 -17.10 12.12
CA CYS A 342 17.90 -16.67 11.50
C CYS A 342 19.03 -17.18 12.41
N ARG A 343 19.45 -18.40 12.25
CA ARG A 343 20.72 -18.92 12.69
C ARG A 343 21.70 -18.76 11.58
#